data_083937bc01842f4b2fd5e506ecc66b4b
#
_entry.id   083937bc01842f4b2fd5e506ecc66b4b
#
_cell.length_a   1.000
_cell.length_b   1.000
_cell.length_c   1.000
_cell.angle_alpha   90.00
_cell.angle_beta   90.00
_cell.angle_gamma   90.00
#
_symmetry.space_group_name_H-M   'P 1'
#
loop_
_entity.id
_entity.type
_entity.pdbx_description
1 polymer ?
#
loop_
_entity_poly.entity_id
_entity_poly.type
_entity_poly.pdbx_seq_one_letter_code
_entity_poly.pdbx_strand_id
1 'polypeptide(L)'
;MNIVDNSWIKLPRNFVNWSWYHDANMVQLYLYLLLNANVYDVKYNDITIKRGECLVSLNHLSKETGISLQKLRTGLARLQRTKEIEYKKLQNGRIIVLVDFKKFQPI
;
A
#
# COMPACT_ATOMS: atom_id res chain seq x y z
N MET A 1 -5.08 10.32 -6.57
CA MET A 1 -4.03 10.19 -7.58
C MET A 1 -2.65 10.09 -6.96
N ASN A 2 -1.87 9.20 -7.48
CA ASN A 2 -0.54 8.95 -6.93
C ASN A 2 0.48 9.90 -7.52
N ILE A 3 1.39 10.35 -6.68
CA ILE A 3 2.51 11.15 -7.15
C ILE A 3 3.54 10.17 -7.67
N VAL A 4 3.83 10.28 -8.96
CA VAL A 4 4.88 9.48 -9.58
C VAL A 4 6.12 10.35 -9.66
N ASP A 5 7.17 9.96 -8.98
CA ASP A 5 8.47 10.61 -9.08
C ASP A 5 9.51 9.56 -9.49
N ASN A 6 10.73 10.00 -9.69
CA ASN A 6 11.81 9.13 -10.11
C ASN A 6 12.56 8.51 -8.94
N SER A 7 11.99 8.59 -7.75
CA SER A 7 12.59 7.94 -6.61
C SER A 7 12.37 6.43 -6.67
N TRP A 8 13.02 5.74 -5.82
CA TRP A 8 12.97 4.28 -5.77
C TRP A 8 12.69 3.82 -4.35
N ILE A 9 12.21 2.60 -4.24
CA ILE A 9 12.10 1.93 -2.95
C ILE A 9 13.29 0.99 -2.80
N LYS A 10 13.65 0.72 -1.54
CA LYS A 10 14.66 -0.26 -1.21
C LYS A 10 13.96 -1.58 -0.92
N LEU A 11 14.24 -2.61 -1.70
CA LEU A 11 13.63 -3.92 -1.49
C LEU A 11 14.71 -4.89 -1.00
N PRO A 12 14.63 -5.35 0.26
CA PRO A 12 15.66 -6.27 0.78
C PRO A 12 15.58 -7.61 0.05
N ARG A 13 16.74 -8.24 -0.12
CA ARG A 13 16.80 -9.54 -0.79
C ARG A 13 16.01 -10.61 -0.06
N ASN A 14 15.92 -10.52 1.27
CA ASN A 14 15.15 -11.48 2.05
C ASN A 14 13.63 -11.33 1.89
N PHE A 15 13.18 -10.41 1.04
CA PHE A 15 11.77 -10.32 0.68
C PHE A 15 11.24 -11.66 0.15
N VAL A 16 12.11 -12.48 -0.45
CA VAL A 16 11.73 -13.82 -0.92
C VAL A 16 11.25 -14.73 0.23
N ASN A 17 11.59 -14.39 1.47
CA ASN A 17 11.17 -15.14 2.66
C ASN A 17 9.90 -14.59 3.29
N TRP A 18 9.29 -13.58 2.67
CA TRP A 18 8.04 -13.00 3.15
C TRP A 18 6.93 -14.06 3.12
N SER A 19 6.12 -14.09 4.16
CA SER A 19 5.11 -15.15 4.33
C SER A 19 4.12 -15.25 3.17
N TRP A 20 3.89 -14.16 2.44
CA TRP A 20 2.97 -14.15 1.28
C TRP A 20 3.69 -14.20 -0.06
N TYR A 21 5.00 -14.39 -0.06
CA TYR A 21 5.81 -14.26 -1.28
C TYR A 21 5.38 -15.22 -2.39
N HIS A 22 4.90 -16.41 -2.05
CA HIS A 22 4.49 -17.41 -3.03
C HIS A 22 3.09 -17.14 -3.61
N ASP A 23 2.41 -16.10 -3.16
CA ASP A 23 1.12 -15.68 -3.70
C ASP A 23 1.34 -14.44 -4.56
N ALA A 24 1.25 -14.60 -5.88
CA ALA A 24 1.55 -13.51 -6.81
C ALA A 24 0.67 -12.28 -6.61
N ASN A 25 -0.61 -12.48 -6.29
CA ASN A 25 -1.51 -11.36 -6.05
C ASN A 25 -1.12 -10.59 -4.79
N MET A 26 -0.65 -11.29 -3.76
CA MET A 26 -0.20 -10.63 -2.53
C MET A 26 1.06 -9.82 -2.78
N VAL A 27 2.00 -10.37 -3.55
CA VAL A 27 3.24 -9.65 -3.90
C VAL A 27 2.90 -8.39 -4.69
N GLN A 28 2.07 -8.51 -5.71
CA GLN A 28 1.68 -7.37 -6.54
C GLN A 28 0.97 -6.31 -5.71
N LEU A 29 0.03 -6.72 -4.87
CA LEU A 29 -0.72 -5.79 -4.03
C LEU A 29 0.20 -5.03 -3.09
N TYR A 30 1.07 -5.73 -2.40
CA TYR A 30 1.98 -5.08 -1.44
C TYR A 30 2.95 -4.15 -2.13
N LEU A 31 3.53 -4.57 -3.25
CA LEU A 31 4.43 -3.72 -4.02
C LEU A 31 3.70 -2.48 -4.56
N TYR A 32 2.45 -2.64 -5.01
CA TYR A 32 1.66 -1.50 -5.46
C TYR A 32 1.50 -0.48 -4.33
N LEU A 33 1.17 -0.95 -3.14
CA LEU A 33 1.00 -0.07 -2.00
C LEU A 33 2.30 0.65 -1.64
N LEU A 34 3.42 -0.07 -1.64
CA LEU A 34 4.72 0.52 -1.36
C LEU A 34 5.11 1.58 -2.38
N LEU A 35 4.83 1.31 -3.65
CA LEU A 35 5.21 2.21 -4.74
C LEU A 35 4.31 3.44 -4.82
N ASN A 36 3.10 3.34 -4.31
CA ASN A 36 2.11 4.42 -4.40
C ASN A 36 1.84 5.14 -3.08
N ALA A 37 2.47 4.71 -2.01
CA ALA A 37 2.36 5.41 -0.73
C ALA A 37 3.05 6.77 -0.82
N ASN A 38 2.51 7.74 -0.10
CA ASN A 38 3.08 9.08 -0.10
C ASN A 38 4.46 9.08 0.53
N VAL A 39 5.41 9.75 -0.11
CA VAL A 39 6.76 9.92 0.43
C VAL A 39 6.88 11.18 1.28
N TYR A 40 5.89 12.06 1.20
CA TYR A 40 5.78 13.28 1.98
C TYR A 40 4.40 13.37 2.59
N ASP A 41 4.25 14.17 3.64
CA ASP A 41 2.93 14.54 4.12
C ASP A 41 2.28 15.46 3.10
N VAL A 42 1.07 15.12 2.66
CA VAL A 42 0.34 15.90 1.65
C VAL A 42 -1.04 16.23 2.20
N LYS A 43 -1.41 17.48 2.09
CA LYS A 43 -2.74 17.91 2.46
C LYS A 43 -3.69 17.71 1.28
N TYR A 44 -4.77 16.99 1.55
CA TYR A 44 -5.80 16.73 0.56
C TYR A 44 -7.14 17.09 1.16
N ASN A 45 -7.73 18.21 0.68
CA ASN A 45 -8.91 18.82 1.32
C ASN A 45 -8.59 19.12 2.79
N ASP A 46 -9.40 18.62 3.71
CA ASP A 46 -9.23 18.87 5.15
C ASP A 46 -8.46 17.78 5.86
N ILE A 47 -7.87 16.84 5.10
CA ILE A 47 -7.13 15.74 5.70
C ILE A 47 -5.68 15.80 5.27
N THR A 48 -4.81 15.28 6.14
CA THR A 48 -3.40 15.11 5.82
C THR A 48 -3.13 13.64 5.60
N ILE A 49 -2.61 13.31 4.42
CA ILE A 49 -2.14 11.97 4.11
C ILE A 49 -0.65 11.97 4.37
N LYS A 50 -0.24 11.21 5.37
CA LYS A 50 1.13 11.23 5.84
C LYS A 50 2.02 10.34 5.01
N ARG A 51 3.33 10.54 5.15
CA ARG A 51 4.33 9.65 4.58
C ARG A 51 4.03 8.20 4.99
N GLY A 52 4.09 7.29 4.03
CA GLY A 52 3.79 5.88 4.27
C GLY A 52 2.33 5.54 4.23
N GLU A 53 1.48 6.52 3.93
CA GLU A 53 0.04 6.32 3.81
C GLU A 53 -0.39 6.41 2.36
N CYS A 54 -1.44 5.68 2.02
CA CYS A 54 -1.97 5.64 0.68
C CYS A 54 -3.48 5.80 0.72
N LEU A 55 -3.99 6.83 0.07
CA LEU A 55 -5.43 6.99 -0.09
C LEU A 55 -5.89 6.07 -1.21
N VAL A 56 -6.82 5.17 -0.92
CA VAL A 56 -7.22 4.14 -1.87
C VAL A 56 -8.72 4.06 -2.04
N SER A 57 -9.10 3.71 -3.28
CA SER A 57 -10.41 3.23 -3.62
C SER A 57 -10.24 1.79 -4.11
N LEU A 58 -11.07 0.87 -3.64
CA LEU A 58 -10.97 -0.53 -4.06
C LEU A 58 -11.17 -0.68 -5.56
N ASN A 59 -12.10 0.10 -6.14
CA ASN A 59 -12.35 0.05 -7.59
C ASN A 59 -11.11 0.49 -8.37
N HIS A 60 -10.47 1.57 -7.94
CA HIS A 60 -9.26 2.05 -8.59
C HIS A 60 -8.12 1.05 -8.43
N LEU A 61 -7.97 0.50 -7.24
CA LEU A 61 -6.95 -0.48 -6.94
C LEU A 61 -7.11 -1.73 -7.83
N SER A 62 -8.35 -2.20 -8.00
CA SER A 62 -8.64 -3.32 -8.87
C SER A 62 -8.29 -3.01 -10.33
N LYS A 63 -8.62 -1.83 -10.78
CA LYS A 63 -8.33 -1.39 -12.14
C LYS A 63 -6.82 -1.33 -12.39
N GLU A 64 -6.08 -0.79 -11.45
CA GLU A 64 -4.63 -0.61 -11.60
C GLU A 64 -3.85 -1.91 -11.51
N THR A 65 -4.30 -2.83 -10.67
CA THR A 65 -3.56 -4.08 -10.43
C THR A 65 -4.07 -5.24 -11.29
N GLY A 66 -5.29 -5.14 -11.80
CA GLY A 66 -5.93 -6.27 -12.47
C GLY A 66 -6.42 -7.35 -11.51
N ILE A 67 -6.34 -7.11 -10.21
CA ILE A 67 -6.79 -8.05 -9.18
C ILE A 67 -8.28 -7.79 -8.92
N SER A 68 -9.08 -8.85 -8.84
CA SER A 68 -10.51 -8.71 -8.60
C SER A 68 -10.81 -8.09 -7.24
N LEU A 69 -11.96 -7.43 -7.12
CA LEU A 69 -12.37 -6.82 -5.85
C LEU A 69 -12.37 -7.82 -4.70
N GLN A 70 -12.85 -9.03 -4.97
CA GLN A 70 -12.90 -10.07 -3.94
C GLN A 70 -11.49 -10.44 -3.45
N LYS A 71 -10.57 -10.64 -4.39
CA LYS A 71 -9.19 -10.98 -4.05
C LYS A 71 -8.48 -9.82 -3.35
N LEU A 72 -8.80 -8.58 -3.71
CA LEU A 72 -8.27 -7.42 -3.01
C LEU A 72 -8.74 -7.36 -1.57
N ARG A 73 -10.04 -7.57 -1.34
CA ARG A 73 -10.56 -7.59 0.02
C ARG A 73 -9.88 -8.65 0.87
N THR A 74 -9.71 -9.84 0.30
CA THR A 74 -9.01 -10.93 0.98
C THR A 74 -7.56 -10.57 1.26
N GLY A 75 -6.87 -10.04 0.26
CA GLY A 75 -5.46 -9.67 0.39
C GLY A 75 -5.24 -8.57 1.42
N LEU A 76 -6.06 -7.53 1.39
CA LEU A 76 -5.94 -6.45 2.36
C LEU A 76 -6.24 -6.93 3.77
N ALA A 77 -7.23 -7.82 3.94
CA ALA A 77 -7.54 -8.40 5.24
C ALA A 77 -6.35 -9.22 5.77
N ARG A 78 -5.68 -9.95 4.90
CA ARG A 78 -4.48 -10.71 5.27
C ARG A 78 -3.34 -9.81 5.74
N LEU A 79 -3.09 -8.74 4.99
CA LEU A 79 -2.02 -7.78 5.35
C LEU A 79 -2.33 -7.07 6.67
N GLN A 80 -3.61 -6.79 6.92
CA GLN A 80 -4.02 -6.19 8.19
C GLN A 80 -3.85 -7.16 9.35
N ARG A 81 -4.19 -8.42 9.13
CA ARG A 81 -4.08 -9.46 10.17
C ARG A 81 -2.63 -9.70 10.56
N THR A 82 -1.70 -9.65 9.61
CA THR A 82 -0.28 -9.81 9.89
C THR A 82 0.39 -8.50 10.28
N LYS A 83 -0.39 -7.43 10.43
CA LYS A 83 0.06 -6.11 10.89
C LYS A 83 1.05 -5.42 9.95
N GLU A 84 0.96 -5.72 8.68
CA GLU A 84 1.78 -5.06 7.66
C GLU A 84 1.13 -3.78 7.18
N ILE A 85 -0.21 -3.69 7.30
CA ILE A 85 -0.94 -2.46 7.05
C ILE A 85 -1.94 -2.21 8.18
N GLU A 86 -2.34 -0.95 8.29
CA GLU A 86 -3.45 -0.52 9.13
C GLU A 86 -4.37 0.36 8.29
N TYR A 87 -5.61 0.50 8.73
CA TYR A 87 -6.58 1.36 8.07
C TYR A 87 -6.89 2.58 8.90
N LYS A 88 -7.06 3.71 8.20
CA LYS A 88 -7.75 4.87 8.75
C LYS A 88 -9.03 5.05 7.95
N LYS A 89 -10.18 4.99 8.61
CA LYS A 89 -11.46 5.20 7.95
C LYS A 89 -11.68 6.68 7.70
N LEU A 90 -12.12 6.98 6.49
CA LEU A 90 -12.60 8.30 6.11
C LEU A 90 -14.07 8.20 5.72
N GLN A 91 -14.75 9.32 5.71
CA GLN A 91 -16.15 9.38 5.32
C GLN A 91 -16.38 8.82 3.91
N ASN A 92 -15.50 9.12 2.97
CA ASN A 92 -15.63 8.75 1.56
C ASN A 92 -14.46 7.93 1.04
N GLY A 93 -13.91 7.07 1.87
CA GLY A 93 -12.78 6.28 1.43
C GLY A 93 -12.00 5.70 2.59
N ARG A 94 -10.79 5.29 2.31
CA ARG A 94 -9.92 4.75 3.35
C ARG A 94 -8.48 5.09 3.05
N ILE A 95 -7.72 5.26 4.12
CA ILE A 95 -6.28 5.41 4.03
C ILE A 95 -5.66 4.11 4.53
N ILE A 96 -4.75 3.56 3.74
CA ILE A 96 -3.94 2.43 4.15
C ILE A 96 -2.61 2.96 4.66
N VAL A 97 -2.25 2.55 5.86
CA VAL A 97 -0.97 2.90 6.49
C VAL A 97 -0.03 1.72 6.35
N LEU A 98 1.11 1.91 5.72
CA LEU A 98 2.14 0.89 5.60
C LEU A 98 3.01 0.94 6.86
N VAL A 99 2.86 -0.06 7.70
CA VAL A 99 3.50 -0.07 9.03
C VAL A 99 5.03 -0.04 8.91
N ASP A 100 5.58 -0.81 7.96
CA ASP A 100 7.03 -0.93 7.79
C ASP A 100 7.57 -0.05 6.67
N PHE A 101 6.90 1.06 6.36
CA PHE A 101 7.26 1.88 5.21
C PHE A 101 8.72 2.32 5.23
N LYS A 102 9.22 2.73 6.38
CA LYS A 102 10.61 3.17 6.55
C LYS A 102 11.62 2.15 6.06
N LYS A 103 11.32 0.88 6.30
CA LYS A 103 12.19 -0.24 5.94
C LYS A 103 12.46 -0.30 4.44
N PHE A 104 11.52 0.19 3.63
CA PHE A 104 11.60 0.14 2.17
C PHE A 104 12.03 1.46 1.56
N GLN A 105 12.38 2.45 2.36
CA GLN A 105 12.86 3.74 1.87
C GLN A 105 14.38 3.74 1.81
N PRO A 106 14.96 4.33 0.74
CA PRO A 106 16.42 4.37 0.62
C PRO A 106 17.09 5.21 1.70
N ILE A 107 16.37 6.18 2.23
CA ILE A 107 16.90 7.11 3.22
C ILE A 107 16.05 7.10 4.47
#